data_7b7f57eb3643f34a6267c337e7074e99
#
_entry.id   7b7f57eb3643f34a6267c337e7074e99
#
_cell.length_a   1.000
_cell.length_b   1.000
_cell.length_c   1.000
_cell.angle_alpha   90.00
_cell.angle_beta   90.00
_cell.angle_gamma   90.00
#
_symmetry.space_group_name_H-M   'P 1'
#
loop_
_entity.id
_entity.type
_entity.pdbx_description
1 polymer ?
#
loop_
_entity_poly.entity_id
_entity_poly.type
_entity_poly.pdbx_seq_one_letter_code
_entity_poly.pdbx_strand_id
1 'polypeptide(L)'
;QEMWDYALEDGGFTWEELRDATWKYPEFKYRKYETGDLRPDGQVGFRTETGRAEIYSMVFHHTSWSGLDPLPSYVEPVESPYSAPEDVEEYPYIVTSGMRVPHFFHSEQRQIEKLRALHPDPLCHIHPETAKKHGIEEGDWMWLENKHGKCKYKATFDDGYDPRVMQCEHGWWFPERKDEAEENTE
;
A
#
# COMPACT_ATOMS: atom_id res chain seq x y z
N GLN A 1 30.03 13.43 -12.01
CA GLN A 1 29.99 14.36 -10.88
C GLN A 1 29.10 15.57 -11.19
N GLU A 2 29.37 16.35 -12.23
CA GLU A 2 28.63 17.57 -12.62
C GLU A 2 27.10 17.35 -12.66
N MET A 3 26.62 16.23 -13.17
CA MET A 3 25.20 15.89 -13.21
C MET A 3 24.61 15.74 -11.79
N TRP A 4 25.36 15.17 -10.87
CA TRP A 4 24.92 15.02 -9.49
C TRP A 4 24.97 16.34 -8.74
N ASP A 5 26.01 17.15 -8.95
CA ASP A 5 26.11 18.47 -8.35
C ASP A 5 24.94 19.36 -8.80
N TYR A 6 24.58 19.32 -10.09
CA TYR A 6 23.38 19.99 -10.61
C TYR A 6 22.09 19.51 -9.96
N ALA A 7 21.92 18.19 -9.81
CA ALA A 7 20.71 17.64 -9.20
C ALA A 7 20.60 17.94 -7.69
N LEU A 8 21.71 18.21 -7.02
CA LEU A 8 21.78 18.49 -5.59
C LEU A 8 21.78 20.00 -5.27
N GLU A 9 21.90 20.85 -6.29
CA GLU A 9 22.01 22.32 -6.14
C GLU A 9 20.84 22.89 -5.33
N ASP A 10 19.61 22.48 -5.66
CA ASP A 10 18.39 22.93 -4.96
C ASP A 10 18.37 22.55 -3.47
N GLY A 11 19.07 21.46 -3.12
CA GLY A 11 19.24 21.01 -1.73
C GLY A 11 20.38 21.72 -1.01
N GLY A 12 21.20 22.49 -1.71
CA GLY A 12 22.38 23.17 -1.18
C GLY A 12 23.53 22.22 -0.84
N PHE A 13 23.65 21.10 -1.57
CA PHE A 13 24.68 20.07 -1.35
C PHE A 13 25.52 19.87 -2.61
N THR A 14 26.75 19.38 -2.42
CA THR A 14 27.57 18.85 -3.47
C THR A 14 27.60 17.31 -3.42
N TRP A 15 27.95 16.71 -4.55
CA TRP A 15 28.16 15.26 -4.60
C TRP A 15 29.22 14.77 -3.60
N GLU A 16 30.31 15.53 -3.44
CA GLU A 16 31.40 15.17 -2.51
C GLU A 16 30.91 15.15 -1.06
N GLU A 17 30.14 16.17 -0.67
CA GLU A 17 29.56 16.23 0.67
C GLU A 17 28.58 15.08 0.93
N LEU A 18 27.77 14.70 -0.07
CA LEU A 18 26.82 13.62 0.08
C LEU A 18 27.49 12.25 0.05
N ARG A 19 28.54 12.08 -0.75
CA ARG A 19 29.35 10.85 -0.80
C ARG A 19 30.01 10.55 0.53
N ASP A 20 30.52 11.55 1.22
CA ASP A 20 31.24 11.42 2.48
C ASP A 20 30.30 11.36 3.69
N ALA A 21 29.06 11.78 3.52
CA ALA A 21 27.99 11.66 4.51
C ALA A 21 27.03 10.50 4.11
N THR A 22 26.68 9.63 5.04
CA THR A 22 25.69 8.57 4.77
C THR A 22 24.34 9.16 4.34
N TRP A 23 24.01 10.31 4.85
CA TRP A 23 22.81 11.07 4.51
C TRP A 23 22.94 12.52 5.00
N LYS A 24 22.25 13.44 4.32
CA LYS A 24 22.19 14.86 4.66
C LYS A 24 20.77 15.36 4.47
N TYR A 25 20.36 16.28 5.33
CA TYR A 25 19.10 17.01 5.16
C TYR A 25 19.38 18.49 4.93
N PRO A 26 18.62 19.17 4.06
CA PRO A 26 18.61 20.62 4.01
C PRO A 26 18.10 21.18 5.34
N GLU A 27 18.44 22.42 5.65
CA GLU A 27 17.90 23.10 6.80
C GLU A 27 16.37 23.11 6.73
N PHE A 28 15.73 22.53 7.76
CA PHE A 28 14.28 22.43 7.79
C PHE A 28 13.66 23.67 8.41
N LYS A 29 12.88 24.40 7.62
CA LYS A 29 12.10 25.54 8.10
C LYS A 29 10.71 25.07 8.52
N TYR A 30 10.41 25.20 9.82
CA TYR A 30 9.08 24.94 10.34
C TYR A 30 8.14 26.12 10.06
N ARG A 31 6.83 25.83 10.05
CA ARG A 31 5.78 26.86 9.97
C ARG A 31 5.93 27.82 8.77
N LYS A 32 6.33 27.31 7.64
CA LYS A 32 6.46 28.11 6.41
C LYS A 32 5.20 28.89 6.02
N TYR A 33 4.03 28.44 6.51
CA TYR A 33 2.77 29.13 6.32
C TYR A 33 2.66 30.45 7.12
N GLU A 34 3.47 30.62 8.16
CA GLU A 34 3.52 31.86 8.96
C GLU A 34 4.50 32.89 8.38
N THR A 35 5.48 32.46 7.60
CA THR A 35 6.55 33.32 7.06
C THR A 35 6.36 33.68 5.58
N GLY A 36 5.42 33.06 4.89
CA GLY A 36 5.23 33.24 3.45
C GLY A 36 6.10 32.29 2.58
N ASP A 37 6.97 31.50 3.20
CA ASP A 37 7.88 30.59 2.47
C ASP A 37 7.14 29.38 1.84
N LEU A 38 5.87 29.18 2.17
CA LEU A 38 5.10 28.06 1.65
C LEU A 38 4.40 28.38 0.31
N ARG A 39 4.02 29.63 0.11
CA ARG A 39 3.26 30.07 -1.07
C ARG A 39 4.17 30.67 -2.13
N PRO A 40 3.92 30.36 -3.44
CA PRO A 40 4.70 30.94 -4.53
C PRO A 40 4.62 32.47 -4.63
N ASP A 41 3.54 33.08 -4.10
CA ASP A 41 3.30 34.53 -4.07
C ASP A 41 3.93 35.20 -2.86
N GLY A 42 4.62 34.45 -1.99
CA GLY A 42 5.27 34.97 -0.79
C GLY A 42 4.33 35.42 0.34
N GLN A 43 3.01 35.24 0.17
CA GLN A 43 2.05 35.61 1.20
C GLN A 43 1.97 34.55 2.31
N VAL A 44 1.65 34.98 3.50
CA VAL A 44 1.36 34.11 4.65
C VAL A 44 0.16 33.22 4.34
N GLY A 45 0.25 31.93 4.71
CA GLY A 45 -0.81 30.95 4.52
C GLY A 45 -0.35 29.67 3.84
N PHE A 46 -1.31 28.82 3.52
CA PHE A 46 -1.10 27.54 2.87
C PHE A 46 -1.15 27.66 1.35
N ARG A 47 -0.54 26.71 0.64
CA ARG A 47 -0.57 26.64 -0.84
C ARG A 47 -1.90 26.05 -1.31
N THR A 48 -2.99 26.71 -0.94
CA THR A 48 -4.36 26.38 -1.29
C THR A 48 -5.04 27.61 -1.90
N GLU A 49 -6.17 27.44 -2.55
CA GLU A 49 -6.91 28.54 -3.14
C GLU A 49 -7.33 29.60 -2.10
N THR A 50 -7.77 29.14 -0.93
CA THR A 50 -8.18 30.01 0.16
C THR A 50 -7.00 30.58 0.98
N GLY A 51 -5.78 30.06 0.76
CA GLY A 51 -4.62 30.36 1.60
C GLY A 51 -4.69 29.74 3.00
N ARG A 52 -5.69 28.93 3.29
CA ARG A 52 -5.92 28.26 4.59
C ARG A 52 -5.78 26.75 4.44
N ALA A 53 -5.68 26.04 5.56
CA ALA A 53 -5.87 24.60 5.57
C ALA A 53 -7.33 24.29 5.18
N GLU A 54 -7.53 23.66 4.04
CA GLU A 54 -8.86 23.39 3.47
C GLU A 54 -9.37 22.03 3.95
N ILE A 55 -10.29 22.04 4.92
CA ILE A 55 -11.10 20.87 5.28
C ILE A 55 -12.19 20.66 4.21
N TYR A 56 -12.81 21.75 3.76
CA TYR A 56 -13.68 21.75 2.58
C TYR A 56 -12.77 21.91 1.35
N SER A 57 -12.71 20.88 0.52
CA SER A 57 -11.80 20.85 -0.64
C SER A 57 -12.33 21.72 -1.78
N MET A 58 -11.63 22.82 -2.08
CA MET A 58 -11.96 23.64 -3.24
C MET A 58 -11.74 22.89 -4.55
N VAL A 59 -10.81 21.93 -4.60
CA VAL A 59 -10.61 21.07 -5.79
C VAL A 59 -11.88 20.25 -6.05
N PHE A 60 -12.44 19.57 -5.05
CA PHE A 60 -13.67 18.81 -5.22
C PHE A 60 -14.91 19.71 -5.45
N HIS A 61 -14.91 20.91 -4.87
CA HIS A 61 -15.93 21.89 -5.16
C HIS A 61 -15.97 22.25 -6.67
N HIS A 62 -14.81 22.54 -7.25
CA HIS A 62 -14.71 22.88 -8.68
C HIS A 62 -14.90 21.67 -9.61
N THR A 63 -14.69 20.45 -9.10
CA THR A 63 -14.93 19.20 -9.82
C THR A 63 -16.25 18.52 -9.41
N SER A 64 -17.27 19.30 -9.06
CA SER A 64 -18.57 18.80 -8.59
C SER A 64 -19.27 17.82 -9.55
N TRP A 65 -18.93 17.87 -10.85
CA TRP A 65 -19.34 16.87 -11.85
C TRP A 65 -18.88 15.44 -11.53
N SER A 66 -17.86 15.27 -10.69
CA SER A 66 -17.39 13.94 -10.26
C SER A 66 -18.32 13.25 -9.24
N GLY A 67 -19.27 14.00 -8.66
CA GLY A 67 -20.15 13.51 -7.59
C GLY A 67 -19.46 13.35 -6.22
N LEU A 68 -18.19 13.78 -6.09
CA LEU A 68 -17.46 13.72 -4.83
C LEU A 68 -17.87 14.86 -3.90
N ASP A 69 -18.07 14.52 -2.62
CA ASP A 69 -18.34 15.50 -1.58
C ASP A 69 -17.06 16.31 -1.27
N PRO A 70 -17.10 17.65 -1.32
CA PRO A 70 -15.98 18.49 -0.89
C PRO A 70 -15.57 18.32 0.58
N LEU A 71 -16.46 17.85 1.44
CA LEU A 71 -16.15 17.49 2.81
C LEU A 71 -15.76 16.02 2.90
N PRO A 72 -14.74 15.67 3.72
CA PRO A 72 -14.46 14.27 4.02
C PRO A 72 -15.68 13.63 4.66
N SER A 73 -16.30 12.69 3.96
CA SER A 73 -17.41 11.89 4.45
C SER A 73 -17.06 10.41 4.37
N TYR A 74 -17.60 9.63 5.29
CA TYR A 74 -17.48 8.19 5.21
C TYR A 74 -18.36 7.66 4.09
N VAL A 75 -17.78 6.85 3.23
CA VAL A 75 -18.51 6.11 2.20
C VAL A 75 -18.30 4.64 2.46
N GLU A 76 -19.39 3.92 2.65
CA GLU A 76 -19.33 2.47 2.83
C GLU A 76 -18.76 1.80 1.57
N PRO A 77 -17.78 0.89 1.69
CA PRO A 77 -17.31 0.08 0.55
C PRO A 77 -18.45 -0.70 -0.08
N VAL A 78 -18.45 -0.82 -1.40
CA VAL A 78 -19.53 -1.48 -2.15
C VAL A 78 -19.70 -2.95 -1.76
N GLU A 79 -18.63 -3.62 -1.34
CA GLU A 79 -18.61 -5.04 -0.98
C GLU A 79 -18.35 -5.24 0.52
N SER A 80 -18.87 -4.36 1.34
CA SER A 80 -18.81 -4.54 2.78
C SER A 80 -19.96 -5.42 3.29
N PRO A 81 -19.83 -5.95 4.53
CA PRO A 81 -20.93 -6.68 5.16
C PRO A 81 -22.24 -5.89 5.30
N TYR A 82 -22.18 -4.55 5.20
CA TYR A 82 -23.34 -3.69 5.30
C TYR A 82 -23.97 -3.38 3.95
N SER A 83 -23.17 -3.20 2.91
CA SER A 83 -23.64 -2.84 1.57
C SER A 83 -24.01 -4.06 0.72
N ALA A 84 -23.36 -5.21 0.97
CA ALA A 84 -23.58 -6.46 0.25
C ALA A 84 -23.65 -7.65 1.25
N PRO A 85 -24.66 -7.70 2.11
CA PRO A 85 -24.78 -8.75 3.12
C PRO A 85 -24.90 -10.16 2.52
N GLU A 86 -25.42 -10.28 1.30
CA GLU A 86 -25.49 -11.54 0.55
C GLU A 86 -24.11 -12.11 0.22
N ASP A 87 -23.13 -11.26 -0.04
CA ASP A 87 -21.75 -11.70 -0.31
C ASP A 87 -21.11 -12.35 0.92
N VAL A 88 -21.53 -11.92 2.14
CA VAL A 88 -20.97 -12.44 3.40
C VAL A 88 -21.41 -13.88 3.68
N GLU A 89 -22.56 -14.30 3.17
CA GLU A 89 -23.02 -15.69 3.32
C GLU A 89 -22.11 -16.65 2.55
N GLU A 90 -21.62 -16.24 1.38
CA GLU A 90 -20.74 -17.04 0.53
C GLU A 90 -19.25 -16.79 0.86
N TYR A 91 -18.87 -15.54 1.11
CA TYR A 91 -17.50 -15.10 1.38
C TYR A 91 -17.39 -14.45 2.77
N PRO A 92 -17.43 -15.25 3.86
CA PRO A 92 -17.58 -14.75 5.23
C PRO A 92 -16.32 -14.13 5.83
N TYR A 93 -15.20 -14.14 5.13
CA TYR A 93 -13.93 -13.65 5.63
C TYR A 93 -13.54 -12.32 5.03
N ILE A 94 -12.96 -11.45 5.87
CA ILE A 94 -12.38 -10.20 5.43
C ILE A 94 -10.90 -10.44 5.11
N VAL A 95 -10.51 -10.19 3.87
CA VAL A 95 -9.12 -10.29 3.44
C VAL A 95 -8.54 -8.90 3.29
N THR A 96 -7.41 -8.66 3.97
CA THR A 96 -6.61 -7.46 3.78
C THR A 96 -5.35 -7.83 3.00
N SER A 97 -4.99 -7.01 2.02
CA SER A 97 -3.78 -7.17 1.23
C SER A 97 -2.92 -5.91 1.37
N GLY A 98 -1.76 -5.99 1.90
CA GLY A 98 -0.93 -4.80 2.11
C GLY A 98 0.25 -5.09 2.99
N MET A 99 0.37 -6.33 3.45
CA MET A 99 1.55 -6.74 4.18
C MET A 99 2.77 -6.72 3.25
N ARG A 100 3.76 -5.93 3.64
CA ARG A 100 5.01 -5.80 2.90
C ARG A 100 6.01 -6.82 3.36
N VAL A 101 6.61 -7.50 2.39
CA VAL A 101 7.72 -8.42 2.63
C VAL A 101 9.02 -7.62 2.65
N PRO A 102 9.83 -7.68 3.72
CA PRO A 102 11.06 -6.88 3.83
C PRO A 102 12.10 -7.15 2.73
N HIS A 103 12.05 -8.34 2.13
CA HIS A 103 13.00 -8.78 1.09
C HIS A 103 12.70 -8.20 -0.30
N PHE A 104 11.50 -7.63 -0.50
CA PHE A 104 11.04 -7.16 -1.80
C PHE A 104 10.44 -5.76 -1.69
N PHE A 105 10.48 -5.03 -2.80
CA PHE A 105 9.76 -3.78 -2.92
C PHE A 105 8.53 -3.98 -3.82
N HIS A 106 7.37 -4.22 -3.21
CA HIS A 106 6.14 -4.63 -3.92
C HIS A 106 6.38 -5.88 -4.80
N SER A 107 6.25 -5.78 -6.11
CA SER A 107 6.53 -6.84 -7.07
C SER A 107 8.00 -6.91 -7.50
N GLU A 108 8.82 -5.92 -7.17
CA GLU A 108 10.21 -5.83 -7.60
C GLU A 108 11.12 -6.76 -6.80
N GLN A 109 12.27 -7.11 -7.39
CA GLN A 109 13.36 -7.91 -6.80
C GLN A 109 13.06 -9.40 -6.58
N ARG A 110 11.89 -9.89 -6.98
CA ARG A 110 11.54 -11.32 -6.83
C ARG A 110 12.34 -12.24 -7.73
N GLN A 111 12.94 -11.72 -8.79
CA GLN A 111 13.87 -12.41 -9.68
C GLN A 111 15.28 -12.56 -9.09
N ILE A 112 15.59 -11.92 -7.96
CA ILE A 112 16.89 -12.03 -7.30
C ILE A 112 16.90 -13.29 -6.45
N GLU A 113 17.61 -14.33 -6.89
CA GLU A 113 17.64 -15.66 -6.28
C GLU A 113 17.92 -15.65 -4.77
N LYS A 114 18.88 -14.83 -4.32
CA LYS A 114 19.22 -14.74 -2.89
C LYS A 114 18.07 -14.20 -2.04
N LEU A 115 17.35 -13.20 -2.53
CA LEU A 115 16.18 -12.64 -1.83
C LEU A 115 15.02 -13.62 -1.88
N ARG A 116 14.81 -14.26 -3.05
CA ARG A 116 13.78 -15.26 -3.24
C ARG A 116 13.96 -16.48 -2.32
N ALA A 117 15.19 -16.93 -2.09
CA ALA A 117 15.49 -18.03 -1.18
C ALA A 117 15.13 -17.71 0.29
N LEU A 118 15.17 -16.44 0.69
CA LEU A 118 14.78 -16.02 2.03
C LEU A 118 13.26 -15.99 2.23
N HIS A 119 12.49 -15.77 1.16
CA HIS A 119 11.03 -15.70 1.19
C HIS A 119 10.46 -16.25 -0.13
N PRO A 120 10.34 -17.58 -0.25
CA PRO A 120 10.04 -18.23 -1.54
C PRO A 120 8.58 -18.16 -1.96
N ASP A 121 7.65 -18.11 -1.00
CA ASP A 121 6.21 -18.27 -1.24
C ASP A 121 5.40 -17.08 -0.71
N PRO A 122 4.26 -16.75 -1.34
CA PRO A 122 3.32 -15.77 -0.80
C PRO A 122 2.64 -16.32 0.44
N LEU A 123 2.64 -15.56 1.54
CA LEU A 123 2.00 -15.97 2.77
C LEU A 123 0.66 -15.26 2.99
N CYS A 124 -0.28 -16.02 3.54
CA CYS A 124 -1.50 -15.50 4.12
C CYS A 124 -1.57 -15.89 5.58
N HIS A 125 -1.63 -14.88 6.44
CA HIS A 125 -1.79 -15.06 7.87
C HIS A 125 -3.25 -15.33 8.19
N ILE A 126 -3.52 -16.46 8.82
CA ILE A 126 -4.87 -16.89 9.23
C ILE A 126 -4.87 -17.30 10.69
N HIS A 127 -5.98 -17.05 11.36
CA HIS A 127 -6.15 -17.51 12.73
C HIS A 127 -6.23 -19.05 12.79
N PRO A 128 -5.59 -19.73 13.78
CA PRO A 128 -5.60 -21.21 13.90
C PRO A 128 -7.00 -21.81 13.95
N GLU A 129 -7.99 -21.14 14.56
CA GLU A 129 -9.38 -21.60 14.58
C GLU A 129 -9.98 -21.62 13.17
N THR A 130 -9.70 -20.62 12.36
CA THR A 130 -10.15 -20.54 10.96
C THR A 130 -9.50 -21.65 10.14
N ALA A 131 -8.20 -21.85 10.28
CA ALA A 131 -7.48 -22.92 9.63
C ALA A 131 -8.09 -24.31 9.98
N LYS A 132 -8.30 -24.56 11.26
CA LYS A 132 -8.92 -25.79 11.75
C LYS A 132 -10.32 -26.03 11.18
N LYS A 133 -11.14 -24.98 11.08
CA LYS A 133 -12.49 -25.04 10.50
C LYS A 133 -12.48 -25.53 9.06
N HIS A 134 -11.43 -25.17 8.30
CA HIS A 134 -11.28 -25.52 6.89
C HIS A 134 -10.33 -26.70 6.65
N GLY A 135 -9.79 -27.33 7.68
CA GLY A 135 -8.85 -28.44 7.56
C GLY A 135 -7.52 -28.06 6.94
N ILE A 136 -7.07 -26.82 7.17
CA ILE A 136 -5.82 -26.27 6.65
C ILE A 136 -4.75 -26.45 7.72
N GLU A 137 -3.58 -26.97 7.33
CA GLU A 137 -2.39 -27.10 8.18
C GLU A 137 -1.40 -25.94 7.92
N GLU A 138 -0.49 -25.71 8.88
CA GLU A 138 0.57 -24.70 8.72
C GLU A 138 1.42 -25.01 7.49
N GLY A 139 1.56 -24.05 6.59
CA GLY A 139 2.34 -24.19 5.37
C GLY A 139 1.60 -24.82 4.19
N ASP A 140 0.32 -25.16 4.32
CA ASP A 140 -0.48 -25.64 3.21
C ASP A 140 -0.73 -24.55 2.17
N TRP A 141 -0.83 -24.96 0.90
CA TRP A 141 -1.35 -24.12 -0.16
C TRP A 141 -2.87 -24.07 -0.09
N MET A 142 -3.42 -22.88 -0.02
CA MET A 142 -4.85 -22.65 0.02
C MET A 142 -5.29 -21.65 -1.06
N TRP A 143 -6.54 -21.76 -1.47
CA TRP A 143 -7.19 -20.79 -2.33
C TRP A 143 -7.88 -19.72 -1.47
N LEU A 144 -7.70 -18.48 -1.88
CA LEU A 144 -8.56 -17.37 -1.50
C LEU A 144 -9.44 -17.03 -2.68
N GLU A 145 -10.73 -16.99 -2.47
CA GLU A 145 -11.73 -16.81 -3.54
C GLU A 145 -12.75 -15.74 -3.13
N ASN A 146 -13.17 -14.97 -4.11
CA ASN A 146 -14.33 -14.11 -4.05
C ASN A 146 -15.06 -14.12 -5.39
N LYS A 147 -16.15 -13.39 -5.54
CA LYS A 147 -16.94 -13.32 -6.79
C LYS A 147 -16.17 -12.82 -8.02
N HIS A 148 -14.99 -12.24 -7.86
CA HIS A 148 -14.16 -11.72 -8.96
C HIS A 148 -13.08 -12.70 -9.41
N GLY A 149 -12.71 -13.66 -8.56
CA GLY A 149 -11.69 -14.64 -8.86
C GLY A 149 -11.05 -15.28 -7.65
N LYS A 150 -10.02 -16.05 -7.89
CA LYS A 150 -9.27 -16.79 -6.85
C LYS A 150 -7.77 -16.65 -7.03
N CYS A 151 -7.04 -16.74 -5.94
CA CYS A 151 -5.58 -16.74 -5.90
C CYS A 151 -5.06 -17.70 -4.84
N LYS A 152 -3.83 -18.19 -5.04
CA LYS A 152 -3.18 -19.13 -4.12
C LYS A 152 -2.23 -18.41 -3.17
N TYR A 153 -2.31 -18.79 -1.91
CA TYR A 153 -1.37 -18.39 -0.86
C TYR A 153 -0.98 -19.60 -0.01
N LYS A 154 0.17 -19.50 0.64
CA LYS A 154 0.59 -20.48 1.64
C LYS A 154 0.13 -20.02 3.01
N ALA A 155 -0.56 -20.87 3.72
CA ALA A 155 -1.09 -20.57 5.04
C ALA A 155 0.05 -20.42 6.06
N THR A 156 -0.02 -19.37 6.87
CA THR A 156 0.78 -19.25 8.10
C THR A 156 -0.13 -18.83 9.25
N PHE A 157 0.05 -19.47 10.40
CA PHE A 157 -0.84 -19.28 11.53
C PHE A 157 -0.42 -18.09 12.38
N ASP A 158 -1.39 -17.26 12.73
CA ASP A 158 -1.19 -16.10 13.58
C ASP A 158 -2.44 -15.88 14.44
N ASP A 159 -2.32 -16.11 15.74
CA ASP A 159 -3.40 -15.95 16.71
C ASP A 159 -3.63 -14.50 17.16
N GLY A 160 -2.80 -13.58 16.67
CA GLY A 160 -2.98 -12.14 16.86
C GLY A 160 -4.07 -11.53 15.98
N TYR A 161 -4.57 -12.25 14.98
CA TYR A 161 -5.67 -11.79 14.12
C TYR A 161 -7.04 -12.24 14.64
N ASP A 162 -8.08 -11.47 14.30
CA ASP A 162 -9.47 -11.93 14.48
C ASP A 162 -9.72 -13.13 13.56
N PRO A 163 -10.41 -14.20 14.04
CA PRO A 163 -10.72 -15.39 13.22
C PRO A 163 -11.47 -15.10 11.91
N ARG A 164 -12.08 -13.94 11.77
CA ARG A 164 -12.78 -13.50 10.55
C ARG A 164 -11.88 -12.74 9.57
N VAL A 165 -10.64 -12.45 9.95
CA VAL A 165 -9.72 -11.61 9.17
C VAL A 165 -8.52 -12.43 8.72
N MET A 166 -8.15 -12.27 7.47
CA MET A 166 -6.94 -12.83 6.88
C MET A 166 -6.06 -11.71 6.36
N GLN A 167 -4.76 -11.84 6.52
CA GLN A 167 -3.79 -10.85 6.06
C GLN A 167 -2.89 -11.46 5.02
N CYS A 168 -2.94 -10.94 3.79
CA CYS A 168 -2.15 -11.44 2.67
C CYS A 168 -1.03 -10.49 2.28
N GLU A 169 0.06 -11.06 1.86
CA GLU A 169 1.14 -10.33 1.22
C GLU A 169 0.70 -9.86 -0.17
N HIS A 170 1.17 -8.69 -0.58
CA HIS A 170 0.83 -8.13 -1.88
C HIS A 170 1.99 -8.17 -2.88
N GLY A 171 1.65 -7.97 -4.16
CA GLY A 171 2.62 -7.82 -5.23
C GLY A 171 3.38 -9.10 -5.57
N TRP A 172 2.81 -10.28 -5.29
CA TRP A 172 3.44 -11.55 -5.62
C TRP A 172 3.29 -11.90 -7.10
N TRP A 173 4.36 -12.46 -7.65
CA TRP A 173 4.45 -13.10 -8.96
C TRP A 173 5.66 -14.03 -8.98
N PHE A 174 5.65 -14.99 -9.89
CA PHE A 174 6.72 -15.96 -10.06
C PHE A 174 7.43 -15.70 -11.40
N PRO A 175 8.59 -15.00 -11.38
CA PRO A 175 9.28 -14.63 -12.63
C PRO A 175 9.72 -15.82 -13.49
N GLU A 176 9.87 -16.98 -12.88
CA GLU A 176 10.20 -18.24 -13.55
C GLU A 176 9.05 -18.90 -14.31
N ARG A 177 7.81 -18.51 -14.01
CA ARG A 177 6.60 -19.05 -14.67
C ARG A 177 6.14 -18.07 -15.75
N LYS A 178 6.07 -18.57 -16.98
CA LYS A 178 5.65 -17.76 -18.13
C LYS A 178 4.15 -17.78 -18.38
N ASP A 179 3.45 -18.81 -17.88
CA ASP A 179 2.07 -19.15 -18.25
C ASP A 179 1.11 -19.16 -17.03
N GLU A 180 1.39 -18.38 -15.99
CA GLU A 180 0.57 -18.37 -14.76
C GLU A 180 -0.89 -17.91 -14.96
N ALA A 181 -1.19 -17.22 -16.05
CA ALA A 181 -2.55 -16.81 -16.36
C ALA A 181 -3.48 -18.01 -16.65
N GLU A 182 -2.94 -19.14 -17.10
CA GLU A 182 -3.71 -20.35 -17.44
C GLU A 182 -3.88 -21.29 -16.24
N GLU A 183 -2.90 -21.38 -15.31
CA GLU A 183 -2.98 -22.28 -14.15
C GLU A 183 -3.85 -21.72 -12.99
N ASN A 184 -4.18 -20.44 -13.00
CA ASN A 184 -5.06 -19.84 -12.00
C ASN A 184 -6.56 -19.95 -12.32
N THR A 185 -6.90 -20.63 -13.42
CA THR A 185 -8.29 -20.82 -13.90
C THR A 185 -8.81 -22.25 -13.76
N GLU A 186 -8.04 -23.19 -13.21
CA GLU A 186 -8.50 -24.55 -12.92
C GLU A 186 -8.62 -24.84 -11.42
#